data_d7c547cd7f6a1022913cdefcae9b1870
#
_entry.id   d7c547cd7f6a1022913cdefcae9b1870
#
_cell.length_a   1.000
_cell.length_b   1.000
_cell.length_c   1.000
_cell.angle_alpha   90.00
_cell.angle_beta   90.00
_cell.angle_gamma   90.00
#
_symmetry.space_group_name_H-M   'P 1'
#
loop_
_entity.id
_entity.type
_entity.pdbx_description
1 polymer ?
#
loop_
_entity_poly.entity_id
_entity_poly.type
_entity_poly.pdbx_seq_one_letter_code
_entity_poly.pdbx_strand_id
1 'polypeptide(L)'
;MKKNLIHFVEWKRIPENKIFSVMEEVRSWGVKDIVFHPCFFKEDDYSYVRKIREYMEDAGLKSSACHALWGKGNDCVTTDADEWKNMIGKHKKFLDLLSEVGVKTYTYHLGAAHEEKWENIASTVRKSVDALLPCCERNNIILALENSGETPDLIRKMSNFVAGYSHPYLGMCFDSGHANCYQDGIRETLEVMRENIVTCHLHDNNGTFDDHNPPGEGNTSWEELDTLLDTLPRLLHAETESGDWGEEAWHSFCRVLKKN
;
A
#
# COMPACT_ATOMS: atom_id res chain seq x y z
N MET A 1 -6.71 -18.79 -5.31
CA MET A 1 -6.00 -18.03 -6.39
C MET A 1 -4.57 -17.83 -5.92
N LYS A 2 -3.53 -18.10 -6.73
CA LYS A 2 -2.16 -17.80 -6.27
C LYS A 2 -2.02 -16.28 -6.16
N LYS A 3 -1.77 -15.78 -4.97
CA LYS A 3 -1.54 -14.35 -4.69
C LYS A 3 -0.34 -13.86 -5.49
N ASN A 4 -0.45 -12.70 -6.12
CA ASN A 4 0.71 -12.01 -6.67
C ASN A 4 1.44 -11.35 -5.49
N LEU A 5 2.68 -11.76 -5.20
CA LEU A 5 3.50 -11.15 -4.17
C LEU A 5 4.35 -10.05 -4.80
N ILE A 6 4.30 -8.85 -4.22
CA ILE A 6 5.06 -7.69 -4.65
C ILE A 6 6.11 -7.38 -3.60
N HIS A 7 7.33 -7.15 -4.01
CA HIS A 7 8.41 -6.89 -3.10
C HIS A 7 8.58 -5.39 -2.82
N PHE A 8 8.55 -5.03 -1.54
CA PHE A 8 8.88 -3.69 -1.07
C PHE A 8 10.41 -3.52 -1.03
N VAL A 9 10.87 -2.34 -1.44
CA VAL A 9 12.26 -1.90 -1.32
C VAL A 9 12.25 -0.47 -0.76
N GLU A 10 13.09 -0.19 0.22
CA GLU A 10 13.21 1.13 0.84
C GLU A 10 13.92 2.13 -0.10
N TRP A 11 13.28 2.44 -1.22
CA TRP A 11 13.84 3.24 -2.31
C TRP A 11 14.37 4.61 -1.88
N LYS A 12 13.79 5.19 -0.81
CA LYS A 12 14.26 6.47 -0.25
C LYS A 12 15.71 6.42 0.20
N ARG A 13 16.19 5.25 0.63
CA ARG A 13 17.56 5.05 1.13
C ARG A 13 18.53 4.70 0.02
N ILE A 14 18.03 4.42 -1.20
CA ILE A 14 18.87 4.01 -2.32
C ILE A 14 19.36 5.25 -3.07
N PRO A 15 20.69 5.46 -3.20
CA PRO A 15 21.24 6.52 -4.04
C PRO A 15 20.76 6.36 -5.49
N GLU A 16 20.43 7.47 -6.16
CA GLU A 16 19.86 7.48 -7.50
C GLU A 16 20.68 6.65 -8.51
N ASN A 17 22.00 6.77 -8.45
CA ASN A 17 22.91 6.02 -9.33
C ASN A 17 22.98 4.51 -9.04
N LYS A 18 22.29 4.03 -8.00
CA LYS A 18 22.20 2.62 -7.61
C LYS A 18 20.84 1.99 -7.89
N ILE A 19 19.83 2.75 -8.24
CA ILE A 19 18.46 2.26 -8.42
C ILE A 19 18.41 1.06 -9.38
N PHE A 20 19.02 1.16 -10.56
CA PHE A 20 19.02 0.07 -11.54
C PHE A 20 19.81 -1.16 -11.08
N SER A 21 20.94 -0.97 -10.36
CA SER A 21 21.69 -2.09 -9.82
C SER A 21 20.92 -2.82 -8.71
N VAL A 22 20.15 -2.09 -7.89
CA VAL A 22 19.27 -2.71 -6.88
C VAL A 22 18.09 -3.42 -7.55
N MET A 23 17.50 -2.88 -8.61
CA MET A 23 16.47 -3.60 -9.38
C MET A 23 17.00 -4.92 -9.94
N GLU A 24 18.23 -4.94 -10.46
CA GLU A 24 18.86 -6.14 -10.99
C GLU A 24 19.16 -7.17 -9.87
N GLU A 25 19.63 -6.69 -8.72
CA GLU A 25 19.84 -7.51 -7.53
C GLU A 25 18.54 -8.17 -7.06
N VAL A 26 17.49 -7.38 -6.85
CA VAL A 26 16.15 -7.85 -6.44
C VAL A 26 15.60 -8.87 -7.46
N ARG A 27 15.77 -8.60 -8.75
CA ARG A 27 15.37 -9.52 -9.82
C ARG A 27 16.11 -10.86 -9.71
N SER A 28 17.40 -10.85 -9.32
CA SER A 28 18.21 -12.08 -9.19
C SER A 28 17.69 -13.02 -8.10
N TRP A 29 16.95 -12.52 -7.11
CA TRP A 29 16.25 -13.30 -6.07
C TRP A 29 14.94 -13.93 -6.56
N GLY A 30 14.57 -13.72 -7.81
CA GLY A 30 13.33 -14.23 -8.40
C GLY A 30 12.12 -13.28 -8.22
N VAL A 31 12.32 -12.06 -7.71
CA VAL A 31 11.28 -11.03 -7.67
C VAL A 31 10.89 -10.65 -9.10
N LYS A 32 9.58 -10.52 -9.35
CA LYS A 32 9.02 -10.12 -10.65
C LYS A 32 8.18 -8.85 -10.56
N ASP A 33 7.83 -8.45 -9.35
CA ASP A 33 6.96 -7.30 -9.10
C ASP A 33 7.48 -6.54 -7.89
N ILE A 34 7.66 -5.25 -8.01
CA ILE A 34 8.18 -4.37 -6.96
C ILE A 34 7.20 -3.24 -6.64
N VAL A 35 7.18 -2.81 -5.38
CA VAL A 35 6.41 -1.62 -5.00
C VAL A 35 7.08 -0.37 -5.56
N PHE A 36 6.33 0.43 -6.31
CA PHE A 36 6.80 1.71 -6.80
C PHE A 36 6.73 2.77 -5.69
N HIS A 37 7.64 3.72 -5.70
CA HIS A 37 7.70 4.74 -4.65
C HIS A 37 7.71 6.16 -5.24
N PRO A 38 7.01 7.13 -4.61
CA PRO A 38 6.98 8.52 -5.06
C PRO A 38 8.34 9.21 -5.18
N CYS A 39 9.41 8.71 -4.52
CA CYS A 39 10.76 9.26 -4.69
C CYS A 39 11.32 9.12 -6.12
N PHE A 40 10.75 8.25 -6.94
CA PHE A 40 11.10 8.15 -8.36
C PHE A 40 10.52 9.29 -9.20
N PHE A 41 9.51 9.99 -8.69
CA PHE A 41 8.95 11.15 -9.34
C PHE A 41 9.77 12.38 -8.94
N LYS A 42 10.68 12.79 -9.81
CA LYS A 42 11.17 14.16 -9.78
C LYS A 42 10.06 15.05 -10.30
N GLU A 43 9.76 16.13 -9.59
CA GLU A 43 8.72 17.06 -10.02
C GLU A 43 8.92 17.40 -11.50
N ASP A 44 7.89 17.11 -12.31
CA ASP A 44 7.83 17.34 -13.75
C ASP A 44 8.79 16.54 -14.65
N ASP A 45 9.51 15.55 -14.15
CA ASP A 45 10.41 14.74 -14.97
C ASP A 45 9.80 13.41 -15.44
N TYR A 46 8.90 13.49 -16.40
CA TYR A 46 8.32 12.31 -17.09
C TYR A 46 9.39 11.47 -17.82
N SER A 47 10.53 12.07 -18.16
CA SER A 47 11.60 11.34 -18.85
C SER A 47 12.23 10.29 -17.95
N TYR A 48 12.36 10.58 -16.66
CA TYR A 48 12.91 9.65 -15.69
C TYR A 48 11.96 8.49 -15.38
N VAL A 49 10.65 8.75 -15.29
CA VAL A 49 9.63 7.69 -15.12
C VAL A 49 9.65 6.75 -16.32
N ARG A 50 9.72 7.26 -17.54
CA ARG A 50 9.83 6.44 -18.75
C ARG A 50 11.10 5.60 -18.77
N LYS A 51 12.22 6.15 -18.38
CA LYS A 51 13.49 5.41 -18.28
C LYS A 51 13.41 4.27 -17.29
N ILE A 52 12.76 4.48 -16.13
CA ILE A 52 12.52 3.41 -15.15
C ILE A 52 11.61 2.34 -15.76
N ARG A 53 10.52 2.72 -16.40
CA ARG A 53 9.61 1.78 -17.05
C ARG A 53 10.33 0.94 -18.09
N GLU A 54 11.06 1.57 -19.02
CA GLU A 54 11.83 0.87 -20.06
C GLU A 54 12.81 -0.14 -19.46
N TYR A 55 13.54 0.26 -18.42
CA TYR A 55 14.43 -0.67 -17.72
C TYR A 55 13.69 -1.85 -17.11
N MET A 56 12.55 -1.59 -16.43
CA MET A 56 11.75 -2.65 -15.81
C MET A 56 11.21 -3.62 -16.87
N GLU A 57 10.72 -3.11 -17.99
CA GLU A 57 10.23 -3.92 -19.13
C GLU A 57 11.36 -4.82 -19.67
N ASP A 58 12.55 -4.27 -19.92
CA ASP A 58 13.72 -4.99 -20.40
C ASP A 58 14.20 -6.05 -19.39
N ALA A 59 14.14 -5.75 -18.11
CA ALA A 59 14.50 -6.66 -17.02
C ALA A 59 13.42 -7.72 -16.71
N GLY A 60 12.23 -7.62 -17.31
CA GLY A 60 11.09 -8.48 -16.98
C GLY A 60 10.51 -8.23 -15.58
N LEU A 61 10.75 -7.04 -15.01
CA LEU A 61 10.14 -6.55 -13.78
C LEU A 61 8.87 -5.77 -14.11
N LYS A 62 7.95 -5.71 -13.16
CA LYS A 62 6.80 -4.82 -13.19
C LYS A 62 6.61 -4.14 -11.84
N SER A 63 5.70 -3.17 -11.79
CA SER A 63 5.31 -2.50 -10.56
C SER A 63 3.80 -2.38 -10.52
N SER A 64 3.16 -3.22 -9.73
CA SER A 64 1.69 -3.27 -9.65
C SER A 64 1.12 -2.43 -8.51
N ALA A 65 1.93 -1.98 -7.56
CA ALA A 65 1.53 -1.21 -6.40
C ALA A 65 2.40 0.02 -6.19
N CYS A 66 1.82 1.06 -5.58
CA CYS A 66 2.55 2.23 -5.13
C CYS A 66 1.98 2.71 -3.80
N HIS A 67 2.86 2.96 -2.83
CA HIS A 67 2.50 3.65 -1.62
C HIS A 67 2.47 5.17 -1.86
N ALA A 68 1.40 5.84 -1.45
CA ALA A 68 1.29 7.30 -1.56
C ALA A 68 2.30 8.03 -0.66
N LEU A 69 2.46 9.32 -0.88
CA LEU A 69 3.05 10.18 0.13
C LEU A 69 2.14 10.23 1.35
N TRP A 70 2.72 10.19 2.55
CA TRP A 70 1.99 10.23 3.82
C TRP A 70 2.54 11.29 4.77
N GLY A 71 1.85 11.45 5.90
CA GLY A 71 2.19 12.41 6.93
C GLY A 71 1.56 13.79 6.69
N LYS A 72 1.91 14.73 7.54
CA LYS A 72 1.30 16.06 7.55
C LYS A 72 1.25 16.70 6.15
N GLY A 73 0.05 17.11 5.74
CA GLY A 73 -0.20 17.74 4.44
C GLY A 73 -0.22 16.78 3.25
N ASN A 74 -0.23 15.46 3.49
CA ASN A 74 -0.37 14.44 2.43
C ASN A 74 -1.51 13.45 2.69
N ASP A 75 -2.02 13.35 3.92
CA ASP A 75 -3.03 12.36 4.30
C ASP A 75 -4.46 12.84 4.01
N CYS A 76 -5.38 11.89 3.99
CA CYS A 76 -6.78 12.07 3.62
C CYS A 76 -7.51 13.15 4.45
N VAL A 77 -7.15 13.29 5.75
CA VAL A 77 -7.79 14.21 6.71
C VAL A 77 -7.16 15.60 6.77
N THR A 78 -6.33 15.97 5.81
CA THR A 78 -5.79 17.34 5.71
C THR A 78 -6.93 18.37 5.66
N THR A 79 -7.03 19.24 6.66
CA THR A 79 -8.16 20.18 6.84
C THR A 79 -7.88 21.61 6.35
N ASP A 80 -6.62 22.05 6.37
CA ASP A 80 -6.25 23.34 5.79
C ASP A 80 -6.55 23.35 4.30
N ALA A 81 -7.23 24.39 3.82
CA ALA A 81 -7.74 24.43 2.46
C ALA A 81 -6.64 24.52 1.39
N ASP A 82 -5.56 25.22 1.66
CA ASP A 82 -4.45 25.38 0.72
C ASP A 82 -3.56 24.14 0.76
N GLU A 83 -3.27 23.59 1.94
CA GLU A 83 -2.56 22.31 2.08
C GLU A 83 -3.34 21.19 1.39
N TRP A 84 -4.66 21.10 1.60
CA TRP A 84 -5.52 20.12 0.95
C TRP A 84 -5.48 20.22 -0.58
N LYS A 85 -5.60 21.45 -1.12
CA LYS A 85 -5.54 21.68 -2.57
C LYS A 85 -4.19 21.26 -3.15
N ASN A 86 -3.10 21.59 -2.47
CA ASN A 86 -1.75 21.20 -2.87
C ASN A 86 -1.58 19.69 -2.80
N MET A 87 -2.03 19.04 -1.74
CA MET A 87 -2.01 17.60 -1.54
C MET A 87 -2.76 16.89 -2.67
N ILE A 88 -4.01 17.25 -2.94
CA ILE A 88 -4.81 16.68 -4.02
C ILE A 88 -4.13 16.88 -5.38
N GLY A 89 -3.54 18.03 -5.62
CA GLY A 89 -2.78 18.31 -6.85
C GLY A 89 -1.59 17.36 -7.03
N LYS A 90 -0.82 17.12 -5.98
CA LYS A 90 0.31 16.17 -5.98
C LYS A 90 -0.15 14.74 -6.25
N HIS A 91 -1.17 14.26 -5.52
CA HIS A 91 -1.67 12.89 -5.70
C HIS A 91 -2.23 12.66 -7.11
N LYS A 92 -2.96 13.62 -7.67
CA LYS A 92 -3.44 13.52 -9.07
C LYS A 92 -2.29 13.41 -10.06
N LYS A 93 -1.25 14.21 -9.88
CA LYS A 93 -0.06 14.16 -10.71
C LYS A 93 0.65 12.81 -10.61
N PHE A 94 0.79 12.26 -9.39
CA PHE A 94 1.37 10.94 -9.20
C PHE A 94 0.51 9.85 -9.84
N LEU A 95 -0.80 9.88 -9.70
CA LEU A 95 -1.68 8.92 -10.35
C LEU A 95 -1.55 8.94 -11.87
N ASP A 96 -1.41 10.12 -12.48
CA ASP A 96 -1.18 10.24 -13.92
C ASP A 96 0.19 9.64 -14.33
N LEU A 97 1.25 9.84 -13.53
CA LEU A 97 2.57 9.25 -13.77
C LEU A 97 2.59 7.73 -13.54
N LEU A 98 1.89 7.25 -12.50
CA LEU A 98 1.82 5.82 -12.15
C LEU A 98 1.11 4.98 -13.23
N SER A 99 0.20 5.58 -13.98
CA SER A 99 -0.43 4.91 -15.12
C SER A 99 0.58 4.52 -16.22
N GLU A 100 1.65 5.30 -16.37
CA GLU A 100 2.73 5.04 -17.34
C GLU A 100 3.55 3.78 -16.97
N VAL A 101 3.64 3.42 -15.70
CA VAL A 101 4.41 2.25 -15.23
C VAL A 101 3.53 1.02 -14.95
N GLY A 102 2.22 1.15 -15.08
CA GLY A 102 1.29 0.02 -14.98
C GLY A 102 0.79 -0.31 -13.59
N VAL A 103 0.99 0.58 -12.60
CA VAL A 103 0.47 0.45 -11.23
C VAL A 103 -1.04 0.21 -11.22
N LYS A 104 -1.52 -0.64 -10.32
CA LYS A 104 -2.94 -1.03 -10.16
C LYS A 104 -3.53 -0.56 -8.85
N THR A 105 -2.73 -0.44 -7.79
CA THR A 105 -3.18 0.03 -6.47
C THR A 105 -2.33 1.19 -6.00
N TYR A 106 -2.98 2.16 -5.38
CA TYR A 106 -2.35 3.32 -4.76
C TYR A 106 -2.80 3.38 -3.30
N THR A 107 -1.94 2.91 -2.40
CA THR A 107 -2.22 2.87 -0.96
C THR A 107 -2.13 4.26 -0.38
N TYR A 108 -3.18 4.67 0.34
CA TYR A 108 -3.36 6.03 0.82
C TYR A 108 -3.78 6.04 2.29
N HIS A 109 -2.98 6.70 3.12
CA HIS A 109 -3.27 6.80 4.54
C HIS A 109 -4.47 7.70 4.83
N LEU A 110 -5.26 7.29 5.80
CA LEU A 110 -6.32 8.14 6.35
C LEU A 110 -5.71 9.35 7.07
N GLY A 111 -4.65 9.11 7.86
CA GLY A 111 -3.93 10.13 8.63
C GLY A 111 -4.68 10.57 9.89
N ALA A 112 -5.62 9.75 10.35
CA ALA A 112 -6.32 10.01 11.60
C ALA A 112 -5.42 9.68 12.80
N ALA A 113 -5.47 10.52 13.84
CA ALA A 113 -4.89 10.17 15.12
C ALA A 113 -5.70 9.05 15.80
N HIS A 114 -5.05 8.26 16.65
CA HIS A 114 -5.70 7.18 17.40
C HIS A 114 -6.96 7.60 18.18
N GLU A 115 -7.03 8.86 18.59
CA GLU A 115 -8.14 9.39 19.38
C GLU A 115 -9.23 10.03 18.53
N GLU A 116 -9.04 10.15 17.20
CA GLU A 116 -10.02 10.78 16.32
C GLU A 116 -11.27 9.93 16.17
N LYS A 117 -12.41 10.65 16.09
CA LYS A 117 -13.71 10.03 15.82
C LYS A 117 -14.07 10.21 14.35
N TRP A 118 -14.61 9.16 13.76
CA TRP A 118 -15.05 9.18 12.36
C TRP A 118 -15.94 10.38 12.02
N GLU A 119 -16.84 10.75 12.90
CA GLU A 119 -17.79 11.85 12.72
C GLU A 119 -17.09 13.20 12.48
N ASN A 120 -15.88 13.36 13.04
CA ASN A 120 -15.08 14.57 12.87
C ASN A 120 -14.38 14.64 11.52
N ILE A 121 -13.98 13.49 10.96
CA ILE A 121 -13.14 13.40 9.76
C ILE A 121 -13.88 12.96 8.51
N ALA A 122 -15.05 12.32 8.64
CA ALA A 122 -15.79 11.71 7.53
C ALA A 122 -16.01 12.64 6.34
N SER A 123 -16.31 13.92 6.60
CA SER A 123 -16.54 14.91 5.53
C SER A 123 -15.26 15.23 4.77
N THR A 124 -14.12 15.32 5.47
CA THR A 124 -12.81 15.59 4.86
C THR A 124 -12.33 14.38 4.08
N VAL A 125 -12.50 13.16 4.64
CA VAL A 125 -12.19 11.90 3.93
C VAL A 125 -13.01 11.82 2.65
N ARG A 126 -14.32 12.04 2.72
CA ARG A 126 -15.19 12.06 1.54
C ARG A 126 -14.72 13.06 0.50
N LYS A 127 -14.42 14.28 0.91
CA LYS A 127 -13.93 15.35 0.03
C LYS A 127 -12.64 14.93 -0.70
N SER A 128 -11.70 14.29 0.00
CA SER A 128 -10.44 13.83 -0.58
C SER A 128 -10.65 12.65 -1.54
N VAL A 129 -11.46 11.67 -1.15
CA VAL A 129 -11.82 10.53 -2.00
C VAL A 129 -12.54 11.00 -3.26
N ASP A 130 -13.58 11.83 -3.14
CA ASP A 130 -14.33 12.36 -4.29
C ASP A 130 -13.44 13.15 -5.26
N ALA A 131 -12.41 13.83 -4.74
CA ALA A 131 -11.46 14.57 -5.56
C ALA A 131 -10.47 13.67 -6.32
N LEU A 132 -10.10 12.50 -5.77
CA LEU A 132 -9.11 11.58 -6.35
C LEU A 132 -9.74 10.51 -7.24
N LEU A 133 -10.93 10.01 -6.92
CA LEU A 133 -11.58 8.90 -7.64
C LEU A 133 -11.69 9.10 -9.15
N PRO A 134 -12.07 10.27 -9.70
CA PRO A 134 -12.10 10.46 -11.16
C PRO A 134 -10.73 10.31 -11.82
N CYS A 135 -9.65 10.65 -11.09
CA CYS A 135 -8.28 10.45 -11.57
C CYS A 135 -7.89 8.97 -11.51
N CYS A 136 -8.25 8.28 -10.43
CA CYS A 136 -8.04 6.85 -10.26
C CYS A 136 -8.74 6.05 -11.38
N GLU A 137 -10.02 6.34 -11.65
CA GLU A 137 -10.79 5.71 -12.72
C GLU A 137 -10.15 5.93 -14.10
N ARG A 138 -9.81 7.17 -14.44
CA ARG A 138 -9.17 7.50 -15.71
C ARG A 138 -7.86 6.74 -15.92
N ASN A 139 -7.10 6.54 -14.85
CA ASN A 139 -5.79 5.88 -14.87
C ASN A 139 -5.86 4.37 -14.61
N ASN A 140 -7.05 3.80 -14.38
CA ASN A 140 -7.24 2.38 -14.05
C ASN A 140 -6.42 1.94 -12.82
N ILE A 141 -6.38 2.80 -11.78
CA ILE A 141 -5.69 2.60 -10.51
C ILE A 141 -6.72 2.60 -9.39
N ILE A 142 -6.67 1.65 -8.47
CA ILE A 142 -7.56 1.59 -7.32
C ILE A 142 -6.94 2.38 -6.17
N LEU A 143 -7.69 3.35 -5.63
CA LEU A 143 -7.36 4.03 -4.39
C LEU A 143 -7.67 3.08 -3.23
N ALA A 144 -6.64 2.70 -2.47
CA ALA A 144 -6.76 1.76 -1.35
C ALA A 144 -6.52 2.49 -0.02
N LEU A 145 -7.55 2.67 0.79
CA LEU A 145 -7.40 3.27 2.12
C LEU A 145 -6.83 2.23 3.09
N GLU A 146 -5.77 2.57 3.78
CA GLU A 146 -5.05 1.66 4.66
C GLU A 146 -5.52 1.75 6.12
N ASN A 147 -5.54 0.60 6.83
CA ASN A 147 -5.65 0.57 8.28
C ASN A 147 -4.27 0.86 8.89
N SER A 148 -4.02 2.11 9.22
CA SER A 148 -2.80 2.54 9.90
C SER A 148 -2.99 2.51 11.44
N GLY A 149 -2.72 3.59 12.13
CA GLY A 149 -2.87 3.70 13.58
C GLY A 149 -4.30 3.94 14.08
N GLU A 150 -5.33 3.70 13.29
CA GLU A 150 -6.74 3.96 13.66
C GLU A 150 -7.28 2.91 14.64
N THR A 151 -8.24 3.35 15.46
CA THR A 151 -8.94 2.42 16.40
C THR A 151 -9.81 1.42 15.64
N PRO A 152 -10.13 0.26 16.25
CA PRO A 152 -11.04 -0.73 15.66
C PRO A 152 -12.39 -0.17 15.23
N ASP A 153 -12.96 0.76 16.01
CA ASP A 153 -14.22 1.43 15.66
C ASP A 153 -14.09 2.29 14.40
N LEU A 154 -12.98 3.01 14.28
CA LEU A 154 -12.71 3.83 13.11
C LEU A 154 -12.51 2.97 11.85
N ILE A 155 -11.80 1.83 11.97
CA ILE A 155 -11.64 0.87 10.86
C ILE A 155 -12.99 0.32 10.41
N ARG A 156 -13.90 -0.06 11.33
CA ARG A 156 -15.26 -0.49 10.97
C ARG A 156 -16.02 0.58 10.19
N LYS A 157 -15.95 1.83 10.63
CA LYS A 157 -16.61 2.96 9.97
C LYS A 157 -15.98 3.28 8.61
N MET A 158 -14.66 3.19 8.48
CA MET A 158 -13.95 3.35 7.21
C MET A 158 -14.34 2.23 6.24
N SER A 159 -14.41 0.98 6.68
CA SER A 159 -14.85 -0.14 5.84
C SER A 159 -16.28 0.06 5.34
N ASN A 160 -17.20 0.46 6.21
CA ASN A 160 -18.58 0.80 5.83
C ASN A 160 -18.65 1.98 4.85
N PHE A 161 -17.79 2.97 5.03
CA PHE A 161 -17.71 4.12 4.12
C PHE A 161 -17.27 3.68 2.73
N VAL A 162 -16.22 2.85 2.60
CA VAL A 162 -15.75 2.30 1.32
C VAL A 162 -16.83 1.44 0.67
N ALA A 163 -17.47 0.56 1.42
CA ALA A 163 -18.58 -0.27 0.93
C ALA A 163 -19.76 0.59 0.44
N GLY A 164 -20.06 1.70 1.11
CA GLY A 164 -21.11 2.63 0.73
C GLY A 164 -20.89 3.35 -0.59
N TYR A 165 -19.64 3.50 -1.05
CA TYR A 165 -19.35 4.01 -2.39
C TYR A 165 -19.70 3.00 -3.49
N SER A 166 -19.54 1.70 -3.22
CA SER A 166 -19.73 0.64 -4.22
C SER A 166 -19.00 0.94 -5.55
N HIS A 167 -17.77 1.48 -5.45
CA HIS A 167 -17.01 1.97 -6.59
C HIS A 167 -15.85 1.04 -6.92
N PRO A 168 -15.65 0.61 -8.20
CA PRO A 168 -14.62 -0.36 -8.56
C PRO A 168 -13.18 0.15 -8.29
N TYR A 169 -12.96 1.45 -8.34
CA TYR A 169 -11.66 2.08 -8.11
C TYR A 169 -11.47 2.61 -6.67
N LEU A 170 -12.29 2.14 -5.71
CA LEU A 170 -12.08 2.36 -4.29
C LEU A 170 -12.03 1.02 -3.56
N GLY A 171 -11.07 0.87 -2.68
CA GLY A 171 -10.87 -0.30 -1.85
C GLY A 171 -10.11 0.02 -0.59
N MET A 172 -9.62 -1.02 0.07
CA MET A 172 -8.80 -0.90 1.28
C MET A 172 -7.50 -1.67 1.11
N CYS A 173 -6.44 -1.17 1.71
CA CYS A 173 -5.20 -1.88 1.98
C CYS A 173 -5.28 -2.45 3.39
N PHE A 174 -5.07 -3.76 3.53
CA PHE A 174 -4.98 -4.40 4.84
C PHE A 174 -3.51 -4.51 5.24
N ASP A 175 -3.12 -3.79 6.28
CA ASP A 175 -1.82 -3.92 6.90
C ASP A 175 -1.88 -4.88 8.10
N SER A 176 -1.08 -5.95 8.04
CA SER A 176 -1.06 -7.02 9.04
C SER A 176 -0.41 -6.61 10.35
N GLY A 177 0.63 -5.79 10.29
CA GLY A 177 1.34 -5.34 11.47
C GLY A 177 0.55 -4.28 12.24
N HIS A 178 -0.07 -3.33 11.54
CA HIS A 178 -0.98 -2.36 12.15
C HIS A 178 -2.17 -3.06 12.83
N ALA A 179 -2.75 -4.08 12.16
CA ALA A 179 -3.83 -4.86 12.74
C ALA A 179 -3.41 -5.56 14.04
N ASN A 180 -2.19 -6.06 14.09
CA ASN A 180 -1.63 -6.72 15.27
C ASN A 180 -1.30 -5.75 16.41
N CYS A 181 -0.85 -4.52 16.11
CA CYS A 181 -0.42 -3.52 17.10
C CYS A 181 -1.55 -2.63 17.61
N TYR A 182 -2.44 -2.20 16.73
CA TYR A 182 -3.32 -1.05 17.00
C TYR A 182 -4.81 -1.40 16.96
N GLN A 183 -5.17 -2.58 16.44
CA GLN A 183 -6.58 -2.96 16.29
C GLN A 183 -6.93 -4.21 17.08
N ASP A 184 -8.04 -4.85 16.72
CA ASP A 184 -8.57 -6.05 17.41
C ASP A 184 -7.78 -7.34 17.09
N GLY A 185 -6.64 -7.22 16.36
CA GLY A 185 -5.85 -8.33 15.87
C GLY A 185 -6.05 -8.59 14.37
N ILE A 186 -5.18 -9.43 13.81
CA ILE A 186 -5.10 -9.69 12.38
C ILE A 186 -6.42 -10.25 11.81
N ARG A 187 -6.97 -11.31 12.43
CA ARG A 187 -8.18 -11.99 11.96
C ARG A 187 -9.38 -11.05 11.99
N GLU A 188 -9.62 -10.45 13.14
CA GLU A 188 -10.80 -9.60 13.38
C GLU A 188 -10.80 -8.38 12.48
N THR A 189 -9.66 -7.73 12.32
CA THR A 189 -9.51 -6.56 11.44
C THR A 189 -9.69 -6.96 9.97
N LEU A 190 -9.08 -8.07 9.55
CA LEU A 190 -9.24 -8.56 8.17
C LEU A 190 -10.71 -8.88 7.86
N GLU A 191 -11.44 -9.52 8.80
CA GLU A 191 -12.86 -9.84 8.60
C GLU A 191 -13.74 -8.57 8.47
N VAL A 192 -13.43 -7.52 9.25
CA VAL A 192 -14.11 -6.21 9.13
C VAL A 192 -13.89 -5.57 7.77
N MET A 193 -12.72 -5.74 7.19
CA MET A 193 -12.34 -5.12 5.91
C MET A 193 -12.58 -6.02 4.69
N ARG A 194 -12.84 -7.31 4.89
CA ARG A 194 -12.83 -8.43 3.94
C ARG A 194 -13.33 -8.10 2.52
N GLU A 195 -14.52 -7.53 2.42
CA GLU A 195 -15.17 -7.27 1.12
C GLU A 195 -14.55 -6.09 0.35
N ASN A 196 -13.74 -5.30 1.03
CA ASN A 196 -13.15 -4.08 0.48
C ASN A 196 -11.64 -4.20 0.20
N ILE A 197 -10.97 -5.26 0.69
CA ILE A 197 -9.51 -5.43 0.57
C ILE A 197 -9.12 -5.69 -0.89
N VAL A 198 -8.26 -4.84 -1.44
CA VAL A 198 -7.71 -4.95 -2.80
C VAL A 198 -6.21 -5.18 -2.81
N THR A 199 -5.50 -4.78 -1.77
CA THR A 199 -4.08 -5.04 -1.53
C THR A 199 -3.81 -5.23 -0.04
N CYS A 200 -2.64 -5.77 0.30
CA CYS A 200 -2.21 -5.93 1.68
C CYS A 200 -0.76 -5.50 1.83
N HIS A 201 -0.43 -4.90 2.98
CA HIS A 201 0.93 -4.75 3.48
C HIS A 201 1.19 -5.83 4.53
N LEU A 202 2.27 -6.57 4.34
CA LEU A 202 2.59 -7.73 5.16
C LEU A 202 3.95 -7.54 5.82
N HIS A 203 3.96 -7.55 7.13
CA HIS A 203 5.16 -7.58 7.97
C HIS A 203 4.84 -8.20 9.33
N ASP A 204 5.87 -8.52 10.08
CA ASP A 204 5.75 -9.12 11.40
C ASP A 204 6.07 -8.11 12.51
N ASN A 205 5.52 -8.31 13.67
CA ASN A 205 5.83 -7.60 14.90
C ASN A 205 5.32 -8.40 16.14
N ASN A 206 5.58 -7.89 17.33
CA ASN A 206 5.18 -8.53 18.57
C ASN A 206 3.87 -7.98 19.20
N GLY A 207 3.11 -7.20 18.44
CA GLY A 207 1.85 -6.60 18.91
C GLY A 207 2.01 -5.39 19.84
N THR A 208 3.21 -4.84 19.95
CA THR A 208 3.52 -3.67 20.82
C THR A 208 4.01 -2.47 20.04
N PHE A 209 4.85 -2.73 19.04
CA PHE A 209 5.43 -1.73 18.15
C PHE A 209 5.29 -2.18 16.72
N ASP A 210 5.23 -1.22 15.84
CA ASP A 210 5.18 -1.43 14.42
C ASP A 210 6.60 -1.62 13.87
N ASP A 211 7.15 -2.83 14.14
CA ASP A 211 8.57 -3.13 13.93
C ASP A 211 8.94 -3.34 12.46
N HIS A 212 7.97 -3.62 11.58
CA HIS A 212 8.19 -3.99 10.18
C HIS A 212 9.21 -5.14 10.00
N ASN A 213 9.12 -6.16 10.84
CA ASN A 213 10.01 -7.32 10.77
C ASN A 213 9.64 -8.27 9.61
N PRO A 214 10.60 -9.04 9.07
CA PRO A 214 10.29 -10.15 8.19
C PRO A 214 9.55 -11.28 8.92
N PRO A 215 8.87 -12.18 8.19
CA PRO A 215 8.14 -13.30 8.78
C PRO A 215 8.96 -14.18 9.71
N GLY A 216 8.45 -14.42 10.91
CA GLY A 216 9.05 -15.27 11.94
C GLY A 216 9.86 -14.52 12.99
N GLU A 217 9.96 -13.20 12.90
CA GLU A 217 10.60 -12.34 13.89
C GLU A 217 9.62 -11.67 14.85
N GLY A 218 8.33 -11.98 14.72
CA GLY A 218 7.24 -11.53 15.58
C GLY A 218 6.33 -12.67 16.04
N ASN A 219 5.07 -12.34 16.25
CA ASN A 219 4.06 -13.30 16.74
C ASN A 219 2.92 -13.55 15.73
N THR A 220 3.04 -13.09 14.50
CA THR A 220 2.02 -13.29 13.46
C THR A 220 1.85 -14.77 13.11
N SER A 221 0.61 -15.27 13.15
CA SER A 221 0.28 -16.62 12.64
C SER A 221 0.23 -16.61 11.12
N TRP A 222 1.38 -16.81 10.48
CA TRP A 222 1.51 -16.74 9.02
C TRP A 222 0.71 -17.81 8.28
N GLU A 223 0.57 -19.02 8.84
CA GLU A 223 -0.25 -20.08 8.23
C GLU A 223 -1.73 -19.69 8.21
N GLU A 224 -2.20 -19.09 9.29
CA GLU A 224 -3.58 -18.57 9.37
C GLU A 224 -3.78 -17.41 8.41
N LEU A 225 -2.85 -16.43 8.41
CA LEU A 225 -2.91 -15.25 7.54
C LEU A 225 -2.90 -15.68 6.06
N ASP A 226 -2.02 -16.61 5.66
CA ASP A 226 -2.00 -17.15 4.28
C ASP A 226 -3.36 -17.73 3.88
N THR A 227 -3.98 -18.49 4.78
CA THR A 227 -5.31 -19.06 4.55
C THR A 227 -6.40 -17.99 4.40
N LEU A 228 -6.39 -16.98 5.27
CA LEU A 228 -7.36 -15.87 5.23
C LEU A 228 -7.23 -15.06 3.93
N LEU A 229 -6.00 -14.72 3.54
CA LEU A 229 -5.74 -13.97 2.31
C LEU A 229 -6.27 -14.70 1.05
N ASP A 230 -6.22 -16.04 1.02
CA ASP A 230 -6.75 -16.80 -0.12
C ASP A 230 -8.27 -16.74 -0.26
N THR A 231 -8.98 -16.31 0.76
CA THR A 231 -10.45 -16.19 0.78
C THR A 231 -10.95 -14.78 0.43
N LEU A 232 -10.07 -13.81 0.25
CA LEU A 232 -10.45 -12.42 -0.02
C LEU A 232 -10.96 -12.24 -1.47
N PRO A 233 -12.19 -11.72 -1.66
CA PRO A 233 -12.84 -11.72 -2.97
C PRO A 233 -12.22 -10.71 -3.96
N ARG A 234 -11.62 -9.64 -3.48
CA ARG A 234 -11.10 -8.55 -4.31
C ARG A 234 -9.57 -8.40 -4.28
N LEU A 235 -8.86 -9.25 -3.53
CA LEU A 235 -7.41 -9.14 -3.38
C LEU A 235 -6.70 -9.34 -4.72
N LEU A 236 -5.94 -8.34 -5.15
CA LEU A 236 -5.14 -8.36 -6.38
C LEU A 236 -3.71 -8.87 -6.11
N HIS A 237 -3.10 -8.41 -5.03
CA HIS A 237 -1.73 -8.74 -4.64
C HIS A 237 -1.50 -8.45 -3.15
N ALA A 238 -0.37 -8.95 -2.64
CA ALA A 238 0.13 -8.66 -1.31
C ALA A 238 1.56 -8.11 -1.41
N GLU A 239 1.88 -7.11 -0.60
CA GLU A 239 3.15 -6.38 -0.59
C GLU A 239 3.96 -6.79 0.63
N THR A 240 5.25 -7.10 0.45
CA THR A 240 6.16 -7.35 1.58
C THR A 240 6.63 -6.00 2.10
N GLU A 241 6.14 -5.55 3.24
CA GLU A 241 6.51 -4.24 3.78
C GLU A 241 7.45 -4.39 4.99
N SER A 242 8.54 -5.11 4.81
CA SER A 242 9.55 -5.29 5.83
C SER A 242 10.64 -4.22 5.77
N GLY A 243 11.09 -3.75 6.93
CA GLY A 243 12.23 -2.84 7.05
C GLY A 243 13.56 -3.47 6.61
N ASP A 244 13.71 -4.78 6.78
CA ASP A 244 14.68 -5.60 6.07
C ASP A 244 14.03 -6.13 4.79
N TRP A 245 14.44 -5.58 3.66
CA TRP A 245 13.95 -5.95 2.33
C TRP A 245 14.96 -6.80 1.54
N GLY A 246 15.99 -7.33 2.19
CA GLY A 246 17.02 -8.16 1.56
C GLY A 246 16.51 -9.52 1.08
N GLU A 247 17.42 -10.29 0.44
CA GLU A 247 17.12 -11.61 -0.16
C GLU A 247 16.48 -12.59 0.83
N GLU A 248 16.98 -12.62 2.07
CA GLU A 248 16.46 -13.53 3.11
C GLU A 248 15.02 -13.18 3.51
N ALA A 249 14.73 -11.89 3.67
CA ALA A 249 13.37 -11.42 3.94
C ALA A 249 12.41 -11.80 2.80
N TRP A 250 12.79 -11.56 1.54
CA TRP A 250 12.01 -12.00 0.39
C TRP A 250 11.71 -13.50 0.42
N HIS A 251 12.73 -14.33 0.63
CA HIS A 251 12.54 -15.78 0.68
C HIS A 251 11.72 -16.23 1.90
N SER A 252 11.78 -15.52 3.03
CA SER A 252 10.91 -15.84 4.17
C SER A 252 9.44 -15.58 3.86
N PHE A 253 9.09 -14.46 3.22
CA PHE A 253 7.74 -14.22 2.71
C PHE A 253 7.28 -15.29 1.72
N CYS A 254 8.13 -15.67 0.78
CA CYS A 254 7.81 -16.74 -0.17
C CYS A 254 7.51 -18.07 0.53
N ARG A 255 8.27 -18.42 1.58
CA ARG A 255 8.05 -19.65 2.36
C ARG A 255 6.72 -19.64 3.10
N VAL A 256 6.41 -18.57 3.84
CA VAL A 256 5.20 -18.51 4.70
C VAL A 256 3.92 -18.34 3.87
N LEU A 257 3.98 -17.69 2.73
CA LEU A 257 2.86 -17.51 1.81
C LEU A 257 2.80 -18.59 0.72
N LYS A 258 3.49 -19.72 0.92
CA LYS A 258 3.51 -20.89 0.03
C LYS A 258 3.74 -20.53 -1.45
N LYS A 259 4.63 -19.58 -1.69
CA LYS A 259 5.07 -19.18 -3.03
C LYS A 259 6.28 -20.02 -3.43
N ASN A 260 6.16 -20.75 -4.53
CA ASN A 260 7.26 -21.52 -5.15
C ASN A 260 7.94 -20.68 -6.24
#